data_370baa8b1b535ca4d7f828facf5aa699
#
_entry.id   370baa8b1b535ca4d7f828facf5aa699
#
_cell.length_a   1.000
_cell.length_b   1.000
_cell.length_c   1.000
_cell.angle_alpha   90.00
_cell.angle_beta   90.00
_cell.angle_gamma   90.00
#
_symmetry.space_group_name_H-M   'P 1'
#
loop_
_entity.id
_entity.type
_entity.pdbx_description
1 polymer ?
#
loop_
_entity_poly.entity_id
_entity_poly.type
_entity_poly.pdbx_seq_one_letter_code
_entity_poly.pdbx_strand_id
1 'polypeptide(L)'
;PWPGTVTAIMLGLAHSLLIENLLDHAFLDLFTTGFDRFAAYLHGEPDGVVKSADWAGEISGIDAEKLRQLAREMAGSRTMISCAAGIQRADWGEQPLWACVSLATMLGQIGLPGGGYTVAYAVNAHVGNVGRPFGWAALPQGENPVKTFIPVAMISDMLLHPGMQYQYDGTTMTMPDIRLLWWTGGNPFHHHQDLNRLRDAFQRPETVIVNEINWTATARHADIVLPSAAPQERNDFGAGRTDNILVPMPKAAEPPGDVKTEYDMFSDLAQRMGTWDAFTEGYDEEGWLRHLWAQTQEIAAAHGEPLPDWDRFMAGDIVELSDPRPKQVFLADFRADPEANPRQTPSGKIELFSDTVASFDLPDCPGHATWNSPREHAAQITARFPLALISGQPGTRLHSQYDNGHFSLSEKIQGREPVLIHPKDAADREILDGDLVELFNDRGRCLAGARVTEDVMVGVAFLWTGAWYDPDFDAPDHRDRHGNPNVLTHDLRTSEFSQSPASHSAQIDIVRYEGDLPDVLEHQPPEFASE
;
A
#
# COMPACT_ATOMS: atom_id res chain seq x y z
N PRO A 1 -4.51 13.54 -16.34
CA PRO A 1 -4.29 12.31 -17.10
C PRO A 1 -5.29 11.23 -16.65
N TRP A 2 -5.58 10.30 -17.55
CA TRP A 2 -6.36 9.12 -17.20
C TRP A 2 -5.66 8.29 -16.11
N PRO A 3 -6.41 7.66 -15.20
CA PRO A 3 -5.87 6.74 -14.21
C PRO A 3 -5.05 5.61 -14.85
N GLY A 4 -3.97 5.18 -14.18
CA GLY A 4 -3.13 4.07 -14.65
C GLY A 4 -2.14 4.41 -15.77
N THR A 5 -2.04 5.68 -16.22
CA THR A 5 -1.22 6.07 -17.40
C THR A 5 0.13 6.69 -17.08
N VAL A 6 0.53 6.74 -15.80
CA VAL A 6 1.76 7.43 -15.35
C VAL A 6 3.01 6.89 -16.03
N THR A 7 3.10 5.57 -16.22
CA THR A 7 4.24 4.94 -16.92
C THR A 7 4.37 5.44 -18.37
N ALA A 8 3.25 5.48 -19.11
CA ALA A 8 3.26 5.99 -20.49
C ALA A 8 3.72 7.45 -20.54
N ILE A 9 3.27 8.30 -19.62
CA ILE A 9 3.69 9.70 -19.50
C ILE A 9 5.20 9.78 -19.29
N MET A 10 5.76 9.03 -18.34
CA MET A 10 7.20 9.06 -18.05
C MET A 10 8.04 8.53 -19.20
N LEU A 11 7.59 7.50 -19.92
CA LEU A 11 8.27 7.00 -21.12
C LEU A 11 8.22 8.01 -22.25
N GLY A 12 7.10 8.72 -22.47
CA GLY A 12 6.99 9.81 -23.44
C GLY A 12 7.91 10.99 -23.14
N LEU A 13 8.06 11.34 -21.85
CA LEU A 13 9.04 12.34 -21.41
C LEU A 13 10.48 11.85 -21.65
N ALA A 14 10.78 10.59 -21.29
CA ALA A 14 12.11 9.99 -21.50
C ALA A 14 12.48 9.95 -23.00
N HIS A 15 11.55 9.56 -23.87
CA HIS A 15 11.77 9.60 -25.31
C HIS A 15 11.99 11.04 -25.82
N SER A 16 11.24 12.02 -25.31
CA SER A 16 11.44 13.44 -25.70
C SER A 16 12.82 13.94 -25.29
N LEU A 17 13.31 13.60 -24.09
CA LEU A 17 14.69 13.91 -23.69
C LEU A 17 15.72 13.27 -24.61
N LEU A 18 15.48 12.01 -25.04
CA LEU A 18 16.38 11.25 -25.89
C LEU A 18 16.49 11.88 -27.29
N ILE A 19 15.37 12.15 -27.98
CA ILE A 19 15.39 12.64 -29.36
C ILE A 19 15.82 14.11 -29.49
N GLU A 20 15.58 14.92 -28.45
CA GLU A 20 16.01 16.30 -28.40
C GLU A 20 17.45 16.47 -27.85
N ASN A 21 18.12 15.36 -27.52
CA ASN A 21 19.48 15.32 -26.96
C ASN A 21 19.62 16.18 -25.69
N LEU A 22 18.64 16.05 -24.78
CA LEU A 22 18.59 16.76 -23.50
C LEU A 22 19.09 15.90 -22.32
N LEU A 23 19.83 14.84 -22.61
CA LEU A 23 20.37 13.88 -21.64
C LEU A 23 21.67 14.40 -21.01
N ASP A 24 21.90 14.02 -19.75
CA ASP A 24 23.24 14.11 -19.16
C ASP A 24 24.06 12.85 -19.50
N HIS A 25 24.70 12.84 -20.65
CA HIS A 25 25.51 11.72 -21.12
C HIS A 25 26.66 11.37 -20.15
N ALA A 26 27.31 12.38 -19.54
CA ALA A 26 28.39 12.14 -18.61
C ALA A 26 27.91 11.40 -17.35
N PHE A 27 26.71 11.73 -16.86
CA PHE A 27 26.08 11.01 -15.77
C PHE A 27 25.72 9.57 -16.17
N LEU A 28 25.12 9.40 -17.34
CA LEU A 28 24.73 8.08 -17.84
C LEU A 28 25.95 7.16 -17.97
N ASP A 29 27.04 7.62 -18.56
CA ASP A 29 28.26 6.83 -18.76
C ASP A 29 28.93 6.41 -17.45
N LEU A 30 28.98 7.33 -16.46
CA LEU A 30 29.69 7.09 -15.22
C LEU A 30 28.87 6.27 -14.20
N PHE A 31 27.59 6.59 -14.06
CA PHE A 31 26.76 6.12 -12.95
C PHE A 31 25.73 5.02 -13.31
N THR A 32 25.62 4.65 -14.60
CA THR A 32 24.58 3.72 -15.03
C THR A 32 25.09 2.54 -15.85
N THR A 33 24.23 1.54 -16.02
CA THR A 33 24.35 0.46 -17.00
C THR A 33 23.03 0.21 -17.70
N GLY A 34 23.06 -0.36 -18.90
CA GLY A 34 21.88 -0.79 -19.66
C GLY A 34 21.08 0.33 -20.31
N PHE A 35 21.63 1.55 -20.42
CA PHE A 35 20.94 2.67 -21.06
C PHE A 35 20.60 2.39 -22.54
N ASP A 36 21.49 1.81 -23.29
CA ASP A 36 21.30 1.47 -24.72
C ASP A 36 20.11 0.53 -24.94
N ARG A 37 19.91 -0.45 -24.05
CA ARG A 37 18.76 -1.36 -24.11
C ARG A 37 17.45 -0.63 -23.76
N PHE A 38 17.47 0.26 -22.79
CA PHE A 38 16.32 1.09 -22.46
C PHE A 38 16.02 2.10 -23.58
N ALA A 39 17.03 2.74 -24.18
CA ALA A 39 16.87 3.63 -25.33
C ALA A 39 16.29 2.90 -26.56
N ALA A 40 16.76 1.67 -26.83
CA ALA A 40 16.20 0.82 -27.88
C ALA A 40 14.69 0.56 -27.66
N TYR A 41 14.27 0.29 -26.41
CA TYR A 41 12.85 0.17 -26.09
C TYR A 41 12.08 1.46 -26.33
N LEU A 42 12.63 2.63 -25.97
CA LEU A 42 12.00 3.94 -26.23
C LEU A 42 11.82 4.18 -27.73
N HIS A 43 12.76 3.72 -28.56
CA HIS A 43 12.66 3.76 -30.02
C HIS A 43 11.75 2.71 -30.63
N GLY A 44 11.21 1.80 -29.83
CA GLY A 44 10.26 0.76 -30.25
C GLY A 44 10.92 -0.47 -30.87
N GLU A 45 12.21 -0.70 -30.66
CA GLU A 45 12.89 -1.85 -31.30
C GLU A 45 12.29 -3.21 -30.93
N PRO A 46 11.91 -3.48 -29.64
CA PRO A 46 11.38 -4.81 -29.29
C PRO A 46 9.94 -5.04 -29.73
N ASP A 47 9.08 -4.02 -29.73
CA ASP A 47 7.62 -4.14 -29.88
C ASP A 47 7.04 -3.37 -31.09
N GLY A 48 7.88 -2.67 -31.85
CA GLY A 48 7.48 -1.85 -32.99
C GLY A 48 6.79 -0.54 -32.64
N VAL A 49 6.72 -0.17 -31.34
CA VAL A 49 5.98 1.00 -30.86
C VAL A 49 6.94 2.04 -30.27
N VAL A 50 7.12 3.17 -30.96
CA VAL A 50 7.91 4.31 -30.44
C VAL A 50 7.17 4.95 -29.25
N LYS A 51 7.85 5.10 -28.12
CA LYS A 51 7.29 5.65 -26.88
C LYS A 51 7.27 7.19 -26.90
N SER A 52 6.78 7.76 -28.02
CA SER A 52 6.80 9.22 -28.26
C SER A 52 5.83 9.99 -27.35
N ALA A 53 5.98 11.32 -27.31
CA ALA A 53 5.02 12.19 -26.62
C ALA A 53 3.60 12.08 -27.23
N ASP A 54 3.49 11.84 -28.54
CA ASP A 54 2.19 11.64 -29.20
C ASP A 54 1.54 10.33 -28.73
N TRP A 55 2.29 9.23 -28.71
CA TRP A 55 1.85 7.96 -28.16
C TRP A 55 1.42 8.08 -26.68
N ALA A 56 2.23 8.76 -25.86
CA ALA A 56 1.90 8.97 -24.45
C ALA A 56 0.67 9.86 -24.28
N GLY A 57 0.50 10.84 -25.17
CA GLY A 57 -0.65 11.74 -25.20
C GLY A 57 -1.96 11.01 -25.54
N GLU A 58 -1.94 10.11 -26.51
CA GLU A 58 -3.09 9.27 -26.86
C GLU A 58 -3.54 8.39 -25.68
N ILE A 59 -2.59 7.82 -24.94
CA ILE A 59 -2.88 6.96 -23.78
C ILE A 59 -3.36 7.77 -22.57
N SER A 60 -2.70 8.90 -22.29
CA SER A 60 -2.92 9.65 -21.04
C SER A 60 -3.98 10.74 -21.13
N GLY A 61 -4.36 11.14 -22.33
CA GLY A 61 -5.21 12.30 -22.58
C GLY A 61 -4.50 13.64 -22.40
N ILE A 62 -3.16 13.66 -22.23
CA ILE A 62 -2.38 14.90 -22.14
C ILE A 62 -1.95 15.31 -23.54
N ASP A 63 -2.04 16.60 -23.84
CA ASP A 63 -1.52 17.16 -25.10
C ASP A 63 -0.02 16.84 -25.25
N ALA A 64 0.37 16.28 -26.41
CA ALA A 64 1.73 15.84 -26.68
C ALA A 64 2.76 16.98 -26.61
N GLU A 65 2.40 18.21 -27.04
CA GLU A 65 3.30 19.33 -26.96
C GLU A 65 3.54 19.78 -25.52
N LYS A 66 2.55 19.65 -24.64
CA LYS A 66 2.77 19.86 -23.19
C LYS A 66 3.76 18.87 -22.61
N LEU A 67 3.74 17.61 -23.04
CA LEU A 67 4.74 16.62 -22.62
C LEU A 67 6.15 16.98 -23.11
N ARG A 68 6.31 17.40 -24.39
CA ARG A 68 7.59 17.85 -24.90
C ARG A 68 8.10 19.10 -24.17
N GLN A 69 7.20 20.06 -23.93
CA GLN A 69 7.55 21.26 -23.18
C GLN A 69 8.00 20.91 -21.76
N LEU A 70 7.28 20.04 -21.07
CA LEU A 70 7.66 19.58 -19.72
C LEU A 70 9.04 18.90 -19.72
N ALA A 71 9.35 18.07 -20.71
CA ALA A 71 10.67 17.45 -20.83
C ALA A 71 11.79 18.49 -20.96
N ARG A 72 11.60 19.54 -21.79
CA ARG A 72 12.56 20.67 -21.94
C ARG A 72 12.72 21.46 -20.64
N GLU A 73 11.62 21.74 -19.93
CA GLU A 73 11.63 22.44 -18.63
C GLU A 73 12.37 21.63 -17.57
N MET A 74 12.13 20.30 -17.50
CA MET A 74 12.83 19.39 -16.60
C MET A 74 14.33 19.37 -16.86
N ALA A 75 14.76 19.33 -18.11
CA ALA A 75 16.18 19.37 -18.49
C ALA A 75 16.82 20.74 -18.19
N GLY A 76 16.08 21.82 -18.38
CA GLY A 76 16.55 23.19 -18.18
C GLY A 76 16.55 23.70 -16.75
N SER A 77 16.05 22.93 -15.79
CA SER A 77 15.89 23.34 -14.39
C SER A 77 16.34 22.27 -13.39
N ARG A 78 16.46 22.66 -12.12
CA ARG A 78 16.67 21.70 -11.02
C ARG A 78 15.37 20.95 -10.80
N THR A 79 15.37 19.64 -11.09
CA THR A 79 14.17 18.81 -11.10
C THR A 79 14.29 17.63 -10.15
N MET A 80 13.31 17.47 -9.27
CA MET A 80 13.08 16.27 -8.49
C MET A 80 11.73 15.67 -8.90
N ILE A 81 11.72 14.37 -9.22
CA ILE A 81 10.51 13.63 -9.56
C ILE A 81 10.02 12.93 -8.29
N SER A 82 8.80 13.24 -7.84
CA SER A 82 8.20 12.63 -6.66
C SER A 82 7.03 11.74 -7.04
N CYS A 83 7.11 10.46 -6.70
CA CYS A 83 6.03 9.50 -6.89
C CYS A 83 5.30 9.24 -5.58
N ALA A 84 3.96 9.28 -5.61
CA ALA A 84 3.15 8.88 -4.48
C ALA A 84 3.17 7.35 -4.27
N ALA A 85 3.06 6.90 -3.02
CA ALA A 85 3.01 5.48 -2.71
C ALA A 85 1.80 4.76 -3.33
N GLY A 86 0.67 5.46 -3.50
CA GLY A 86 -0.57 4.89 -4.03
C GLY A 86 -0.47 4.31 -5.44
N ILE A 87 0.43 4.82 -6.30
CA ILE A 87 0.55 4.35 -7.69
C ILE A 87 1.00 2.89 -7.83
N GLN A 88 1.64 2.33 -6.78
CA GLN A 88 2.06 0.92 -6.77
C GLN A 88 0.89 -0.08 -6.67
N ARG A 89 -0.30 0.37 -6.26
CA ARG A 89 -1.48 -0.48 -6.04
C ARG A 89 -2.39 -0.56 -7.28
N ALA A 90 -1.87 -0.26 -8.44
CA ALA A 90 -2.52 -0.43 -9.74
C ALA A 90 -1.90 -1.60 -10.49
N ASP A 91 -2.55 -2.04 -11.57
CA ASP A 91 -1.93 -2.95 -12.53
C ASP A 91 -0.58 -2.39 -12.95
N TRP A 92 0.44 -3.26 -12.96
CA TRP A 92 1.83 -2.92 -13.31
C TRP A 92 2.42 -1.81 -12.41
N GLY A 93 2.05 -1.78 -11.12
CA GLY A 93 2.33 -0.68 -10.20
C GLY A 93 3.82 -0.44 -9.90
N GLU A 94 4.71 -1.40 -10.17
CA GLU A 94 6.17 -1.21 -10.11
C GLU A 94 6.70 -0.38 -11.28
N GLN A 95 6.03 -0.43 -12.44
CA GLN A 95 6.53 0.21 -13.66
C GLN A 95 6.62 1.73 -13.57
N PRO A 96 5.62 2.47 -13.04
CA PRO A 96 5.77 3.92 -12.88
C PRO A 96 6.89 4.30 -11.93
N LEU A 97 7.18 3.48 -10.89
CA LEU A 97 8.30 3.74 -9.97
C LEU A 97 9.65 3.53 -10.67
N TRP A 98 9.77 2.47 -11.46
CA TRP A 98 10.98 2.23 -12.24
C TRP A 98 11.18 3.28 -13.35
N ALA A 99 10.11 3.66 -14.04
CA ALA A 99 10.14 4.74 -15.01
C ALA A 99 10.54 6.09 -14.38
N CYS A 100 10.11 6.37 -13.14
CA CYS A 100 10.54 7.53 -12.37
C CYS A 100 12.06 7.55 -12.16
N VAL A 101 12.64 6.43 -11.72
CA VAL A 101 14.10 6.30 -11.55
C VAL A 101 14.81 6.48 -12.88
N SER A 102 14.32 5.83 -13.95
CA SER A 102 14.92 5.93 -15.29
C SER A 102 14.91 7.35 -15.81
N LEU A 103 13.78 8.05 -15.72
CA LEU A 103 13.64 9.44 -16.16
C LEU A 103 14.55 10.41 -15.36
N ALA A 104 14.59 10.26 -14.02
CA ALA A 104 15.46 11.07 -13.16
C ALA A 104 16.96 10.81 -13.45
N THR A 105 17.30 9.58 -13.81
CA THR A 105 18.65 9.20 -14.21
C THR A 105 19.07 9.87 -15.51
N MET A 106 18.18 9.91 -16.51
CA MET A 106 18.43 10.56 -17.80
C MET A 106 18.67 12.08 -17.65
N LEU A 107 18.04 12.73 -16.65
CA LEU A 107 18.27 14.13 -16.30
C LEU A 107 19.61 14.37 -15.59
N GLY A 108 20.30 13.34 -15.12
CA GLY A 108 21.61 13.43 -14.47
C GLY A 108 21.65 14.18 -13.14
N GLN A 109 20.50 14.38 -12.48
CA GLN A 109 20.43 15.24 -11.28
C GLN A 109 20.37 14.45 -9.96
N ILE A 110 20.45 13.11 -10.00
CA ILE A 110 20.51 12.26 -8.81
C ILE A 110 21.77 12.60 -8.00
N GLY A 111 21.64 12.74 -6.70
CA GLY A 111 22.72 13.13 -5.79
C GLY A 111 22.97 14.65 -5.70
N LEU A 112 22.15 15.47 -6.36
CA LEU A 112 22.21 16.93 -6.24
C LEU A 112 21.08 17.47 -5.35
N PRO A 113 21.31 18.53 -4.54
CA PRO A 113 20.26 19.16 -3.76
C PRO A 113 19.07 19.58 -4.61
N GLY A 114 17.86 19.11 -4.26
CA GLY A 114 16.63 19.41 -4.99
C GLY A 114 16.51 18.75 -6.37
N GLY A 115 17.38 17.79 -6.71
CA GLY A 115 17.34 17.00 -7.94
C GLY A 115 17.13 15.52 -7.69
N GLY A 116 16.91 14.75 -8.75
CA GLY A 116 16.78 13.31 -8.71
C GLY A 116 15.34 12.82 -8.52
N TYR A 117 15.14 11.82 -7.71
CA TYR A 117 13.81 11.24 -7.49
C TYR A 117 13.55 10.94 -6.01
N THR A 118 12.27 10.78 -5.69
CA THR A 118 11.81 10.25 -4.41
C THR A 118 10.51 9.46 -4.58
N VAL A 119 10.33 8.46 -3.75
CA VAL A 119 9.10 7.67 -3.69
C VAL A 119 8.50 7.82 -2.30
N ALA A 120 7.20 8.10 -2.26
CA ALA A 120 6.47 8.27 -1.01
C ALA A 120 7.13 9.31 -0.07
N TYR A 121 7.48 10.47 -0.61
CA TYR A 121 8.05 11.56 0.16
C TYR A 121 7.15 11.90 1.34
N ALA A 122 7.74 12.02 2.53
CA ALA A 122 7.03 12.25 3.78
C ALA A 122 6.36 11.03 4.42
N VAL A 123 6.35 9.88 3.79
CA VAL A 123 5.91 8.65 4.45
C VAL A 123 6.98 8.22 5.47
N ASN A 124 6.55 7.73 6.63
CA ASN A 124 7.42 7.33 7.75
C ASN A 124 8.27 8.46 8.37
N ALA A 125 7.71 9.66 8.50
CA ALA A 125 8.28 10.79 9.23
C ALA A 125 9.62 11.33 8.68
N HIS A 126 9.94 11.09 7.40
CA HIS A 126 11.19 11.55 6.79
C HIS A 126 11.22 13.02 6.34
N VAL A 127 10.10 13.74 6.44
CA VAL A 127 10.05 15.12 5.91
C VAL A 127 10.78 16.08 6.81
N GLY A 128 11.91 16.56 6.32
CA GLY A 128 12.66 17.61 6.99
C GLY A 128 13.37 17.19 8.27
N ASN A 129 13.16 15.97 8.72
CA ASN A 129 13.85 15.41 9.88
C ASN A 129 15.00 14.52 9.44
N VAL A 130 16.10 14.63 10.14
CA VAL A 130 17.19 13.67 10.04
C VAL A 130 16.75 12.45 10.82
N GLY A 131 16.74 11.29 10.18
CA GLY A 131 16.38 10.04 10.85
C GLY A 131 17.38 9.71 11.96
N ARG A 132 16.96 8.88 12.92
CA ARG A 132 17.85 8.42 14.00
C ARG A 132 19.09 7.69 13.44
N PRO A 133 20.22 7.80 14.12
CA PRO A 133 21.48 7.20 13.66
C PRO A 133 21.57 5.69 13.91
N PHE A 134 20.66 5.09 14.67
CA PHE A 134 20.67 3.69 15.09
C PHE A 134 19.24 3.10 15.12
N GLY A 135 19.14 1.76 15.12
CA GLY A 135 17.89 1.04 15.31
C GLY A 135 17.54 0.89 16.80
N TRP A 136 16.26 0.77 17.12
CA TRP A 136 15.81 0.35 18.45
C TRP A 136 15.99 -1.15 18.64
N ALA A 137 16.12 -1.60 19.90
CA ALA A 137 16.03 -3.02 20.21
C ALA A 137 14.66 -3.58 19.78
N ALA A 138 14.65 -4.83 19.35
CA ALA A 138 13.46 -5.53 18.91
C ALA A 138 13.39 -6.91 19.57
N LEU A 139 12.16 -7.43 19.73
CA LEU A 139 11.95 -8.79 20.21
C LEU A 139 12.70 -9.80 19.34
N PRO A 140 13.27 -10.87 19.94
CA PRO A 140 13.87 -11.96 19.19
C PRO A 140 12.85 -12.62 18.26
N GLN A 141 13.22 -12.85 16.99
CA GLN A 141 12.32 -13.46 16.01
C GLN A 141 12.63 -14.93 15.74
N GLY A 142 13.79 -15.42 16.22
CA GLY A 142 14.23 -16.76 15.95
C GLY A 142 14.47 -17.02 14.46
N GLU A 143 14.47 -18.29 14.09
CA GLU A 143 14.63 -18.74 12.70
C GLU A 143 13.29 -19.28 12.17
N ASN A 144 12.79 -18.74 11.07
CA ASN A 144 11.60 -19.25 10.41
C ASN A 144 11.95 -20.52 9.59
N PRO A 145 11.41 -21.69 9.97
CA PRO A 145 11.67 -22.94 9.22
C PRO A 145 10.90 -22.98 7.90
N VAL A 146 9.81 -22.20 7.75
CA VAL A 146 9.00 -22.15 6.54
C VAL A 146 9.68 -21.27 5.50
N LYS A 147 9.97 -21.84 4.34
CA LYS A 147 10.67 -21.15 3.24
C LYS A 147 9.72 -20.75 2.10
N THR A 148 8.46 -21.17 2.15
CA THR A 148 7.43 -20.75 1.19
C THR A 148 7.06 -19.29 1.45
N PHE A 149 7.14 -18.46 0.44
CA PHE A 149 6.73 -17.06 0.49
C PHE A 149 5.43 -16.89 -0.29
N ILE A 150 4.38 -16.40 0.36
CA ILE A 150 3.07 -16.19 -0.27
C ILE A 150 2.82 -14.68 -0.37
N PRO A 151 2.67 -14.12 -1.58
CA PRO A 151 2.31 -12.72 -1.75
C PRO A 151 0.96 -12.42 -1.08
N VAL A 152 0.87 -11.28 -0.41
CA VAL A 152 -0.38 -10.83 0.26
C VAL A 152 -1.57 -10.80 -0.71
N ALA A 153 -1.35 -10.44 -1.98
CA ALA A 153 -2.37 -10.45 -3.01
C ALA A 153 -2.92 -11.84 -3.37
N MET A 154 -2.32 -12.91 -2.87
CA MET A 154 -2.69 -14.30 -3.21
C MET A 154 -3.35 -15.05 -2.05
N ILE A 155 -3.86 -14.35 -1.03
CA ILE A 155 -4.50 -15.00 0.13
C ILE A 155 -5.73 -15.81 -0.30
N SER A 156 -6.60 -15.24 -1.14
CA SER A 156 -7.76 -15.99 -1.66
C SER A 156 -7.32 -17.21 -2.49
N ASP A 157 -6.31 -17.06 -3.34
CA ASP A 157 -5.75 -18.18 -4.11
C ASP A 157 -5.16 -19.26 -3.20
N MET A 158 -4.40 -18.85 -2.18
CA MET A 158 -3.83 -19.79 -1.20
C MET A 158 -4.89 -20.63 -0.52
N LEU A 159 -5.99 -20.01 -0.10
CA LEU A 159 -7.05 -20.70 0.62
C LEU A 159 -7.93 -21.56 -0.30
N LEU A 160 -8.22 -21.06 -1.51
CA LEU A 160 -9.12 -21.75 -2.46
C LEU A 160 -8.43 -22.85 -3.26
N HIS A 161 -7.11 -22.75 -3.51
CA HIS A 161 -6.38 -23.60 -4.43
C HIS A 161 -5.11 -24.22 -3.80
N PRO A 162 -5.23 -25.05 -2.77
CA PRO A 162 -4.10 -25.81 -2.24
C PRO A 162 -3.40 -26.62 -3.34
N GLY A 163 -2.06 -26.58 -3.36
CA GLY A 163 -1.25 -27.25 -4.39
C GLY A 163 -1.06 -26.47 -5.70
N MET A 164 -1.68 -25.31 -5.87
CA MET A 164 -1.44 -24.43 -7.01
C MET A 164 0.03 -23.97 -7.05
N GLN A 165 0.62 -24.00 -8.25
CA GLN A 165 1.96 -23.46 -8.46
C GLN A 165 1.93 -21.99 -8.85
N TYR A 166 2.89 -21.23 -8.39
CA TYR A 166 3.08 -19.82 -8.74
C TYR A 166 4.56 -19.46 -8.78
N GLN A 167 4.89 -18.43 -9.55
CA GLN A 167 6.26 -17.90 -9.64
C GLN A 167 6.48 -16.83 -8.56
N TYR A 168 7.63 -16.88 -7.93
CA TYR A 168 8.09 -15.85 -7.00
C TYR A 168 9.60 -15.73 -7.04
N ASP A 169 10.13 -14.54 -7.32
CA ASP A 169 11.56 -14.21 -7.35
C ASP A 169 12.39 -15.23 -8.15
N GLY A 170 11.95 -15.55 -9.35
CA GLY A 170 12.57 -16.50 -10.27
C GLY A 170 12.46 -17.98 -9.86
N THR A 171 11.66 -18.30 -8.84
CA THR A 171 11.45 -19.69 -8.39
C THR A 171 9.98 -20.09 -8.47
N THR A 172 9.73 -21.39 -8.72
CA THR A 172 8.38 -21.95 -8.65
C THR A 172 8.09 -22.40 -7.23
N MET A 173 7.01 -21.86 -6.65
CA MET A 173 6.51 -22.24 -5.33
C MET A 173 5.15 -22.93 -5.44
N THR A 174 4.74 -23.60 -4.37
CA THR A 174 3.47 -24.33 -4.30
C THR A 174 2.67 -23.84 -3.10
N MET A 175 1.37 -23.55 -3.31
CA MET A 175 0.46 -23.15 -2.24
C MET A 175 0.28 -24.27 -1.23
N PRO A 176 0.41 -23.98 0.07
CA PRO A 176 0.14 -24.95 1.13
C PRO A 176 -1.36 -25.23 1.28
N ASP A 177 -1.71 -26.34 1.94
CA ASP A 177 -3.06 -26.60 2.41
C ASP A 177 -3.24 -25.99 3.81
N ILE A 178 -3.90 -24.83 3.88
CA ILE A 178 -4.12 -24.10 5.13
C ILE A 178 -5.39 -24.61 5.80
N ARG A 179 -5.25 -25.22 6.97
CA ARG A 179 -6.35 -25.75 7.77
C ARG A 179 -6.72 -24.85 8.94
N LEU A 180 -5.76 -24.06 9.45
CA LEU A 180 -5.96 -23.04 10.47
C LEU A 180 -5.45 -21.72 9.98
N LEU A 181 -6.30 -20.69 9.99
CA LEU A 181 -5.97 -19.31 9.71
C LEU A 181 -6.08 -18.51 11.01
N TRP A 182 -4.97 -17.92 11.44
CA TRP A 182 -4.97 -17.04 12.62
C TRP A 182 -4.58 -15.62 12.19
N TRP A 183 -5.52 -14.72 12.34
CA TRP A 183 -5.34 -13.32 11.95
C TRP A 183 -5.12 -12.45 13.19
N THR A 184 -3.93 -11.87 13.30
CA THR A 184 -3.54 -10.98 14.39
C THR A 184 -3.09 -9.65 13.81
N GLY A 185 -3.86 -8.60 14.05
CA GLY A 185 -3.65 -7.28 13.45
C GLY A 185 -4.02 -7.19 11.97
N GLY A 186 -4.51 -6.04 11.55
CA GLY A 186 -5.02 -5.80 10.20
C GLY A 186 -6.45 -6.30 10.00
N ASN A 187 -7.08 -5.84 8.92
CA ASN A 187 -8.46 -6.15 8.57
C ASN A 187 -8.54 -6.51 7.08
N PRO A 188 -8.40 -7.81 6.70
CA PRO A 188 -8.40 -8.23 5.30
C PRO A 188 -9.68 -7.85 4.57
N PHE A 189 -10.85 -7.88 5.21
CA PHE A 189 -12.10 -7.44 4.62
C PHE A 189 -12.19 -5.92 4.40
N HIS A 190 -11.13 -5.19 4.73
CA HIS A 190 -10.95 -3.81 4.33
C HIS A 190 -9.97 -3.66 3.17
N HIS A 191 -8.81 -4.33 3.20
CA HIS A 191 -7.70 -4.02 2.28
C HIS A 191 -7.43 -5.08 1.21
N HIS A 192 -8.10 -6.24 1.24
CA HIS A 192 -8.10 -7.19 0.13
C HIS A 192 -9.16 -6.86 -0.90
N GLN A 193 -8.92 -7.32 -2.12
CA GLN A 193 -9.79 -7.14 -3.27
C GLN A 193 -10.81 -8.27 -3.35
N ASP A 194 -11.86 -8.08 -4.17
CA ASP A 194 -12.92 -9.05 -4.41
C ASP A 194 -13.40 -9.71 -3.11
N LEU A 195 -14.05 -8.90 -2.26
CA LEU A 195 -14.45 -9.35 -0.92
C LEU A 195 -15.45 -10.51 -0.97
N ASN A 196 -16.20 -10.68 -2.04
CA ASN A 196 -17.07 -11.84 -2.22
C ASN A 196 -16.22 -13.13 -2.36
N ARG A 197 -15.17 -13.08 -3.18
CA ARG A 197 -14.21 -14.18 -3.32
C ARG A 197 -13.44 -14.44 -2.02
N LEU A 198 -13.01 -13.37 -1.33
CA LEU A 198 -12.32 -13.48 -0.04
C LEU A 198 -13.20 -14.14 1.02
N ARG A 199 -14.49 -13.78 1.09
CA ARG A 199 -15.45 -14.41 2.00
C ARG A 199 -15.55 -15.91 1.75
N ASP A 200 -15.66 -16.34 0.48
CA ASP A 200 -15.71 -17.75 0.12
C ASP A 200 -14.39 -18.45 0.47
N ALA A 201 -13.25 -17.77 0.34
CA ALA A 201 -11.93 -18.28 0.72
C ALA A 201 -11.82 -18.51 2.24
N PHE A 202 -12.36 -17.60 3.06
CA PHE A 202 -12.34 -17.72 4.52
C PHE A 202 -13.17 -18.90 5.06
N GLN A 203 -14.04 -19.48 4.25
CA GLN A 203 -14.80 -20.68 4.61
C GLN A 203 -14.03 -22.00 4.36
N ARG A 204 -12.82 -21.94 3.78
CA ARG A 204 -12.04 -23.14 3.44
C ARG A 204 -11.22 -23.71 4.60
N PRO A 205 -10.55 -22.90 5.44
CA PRO A 205 -9.87 -23.42 6.62
C PRO A 205 -10.87 -24.12 7.59
N GLU A 206 -10.39 -25.12 8.32
CA GLU A 206 -11.18 -25.78 9.36
C GLU A 206 -11.48 -24.86 10.54
N THR A 207 -10.59 -23.88 10.77
CA THR A 207 -10.71 -22.92 11.86
C THR A 207 -10.09 -21.57 11.46
N VAL A 208 -10.84 -20.50 11.71
CA VAL A 208 -10.38 -19.11 11.59
C VAL A 208 -10.40 -18.45 12.95
N ILE A 209 -9.24 -18.00 13.42
CA ILE A 209 -9.08 -17.27 14.70
C ILE A 209 -8.70 -15.82 14.38
N VAL A 210 -9.29 -14.87 15.08
CA VAL A 210 -8.99 -13.44 14.93
C VAL A 210 -8.77 -12.79 16.29
N ASN A 211 -7.66 -12.07 16.44
CA ASN A 211 -7.44 -11.15 17.55
C ASN A 211 -7.91 -9.76 17.11
N GLU A 212 -8.83 -9.15 17.85
CA GLU A 212 -9.39 -7.87 17.44
C GLU A 212 -9.91 -7.06 18.63
N ILE A 213 -9.85 -5.75 18.51
CA ILE A 213 -10.36 -4.79 19.51
C ILE A 213 -11.81 -4.36 19.25
N ASN A 214 -12.32 -4.60 18.05
CA ASN A 214 -13.68 -4.25 17.63
C ASN A 214 -14.30 -5.40 16.83
N TRP A 215 -15.64 -5.37 16.69
CA TRP A 215 -16.35 -6.31 15.81
C TRP A 215 -16.21 -5.89 14.34
N THR A 216 -14.97 -5.89 13.83
CA THR A 216 -14.69 -5.63 12.42
C THR A 216 -15.28 -6.70 11.51
N ALA A 217 -15.33 -6.42 10.21
CA ALA A 217 -15.78 -7.41 9.23
C ALA A 217 -14.93 -8.70 9.30
N THR A 218 -13.63 -8.61 9.57
CA THR A 218 -12.76 -9.78 9.75
C THR A 218 -13.16 -10.60 10.96
N ALA A 219 -13.41 -9.96 12.10
CA ALA A 219 -13.88 -10.64 13.31
C ALA A 219 -15.22 -11.36 13.09
N ARG A 220 -16.12 -10.76 12.31
CA ARG A 220 -17.43 -11.34 11.96
C ARG A 220 -17.35 -12.56 11.03
N HIS A 221 -16.22 -12.79 10.37
CA HIS A 221 -15.97 -13.95 9.51
C HIS A 221 -15.07 -15.00 10.18
N ALA A 222 -14.83 -14.89 11.48
CA ALA A 222 -14.04 -15.85 12.26
C ALA A 222 -14.91 -16.85 13.02
N ASP A 223 -14.36 -18.04 13.28
CA ASP A 223 -14.96 -19.04 14.18
C ASP A 223 -14.69 -18.70 15.65
N ILE A 224 -13.52 -18.11 15.92
CA ILE A 224 -13.09 -17.73 17.27
C ILE A 224 -12.55 -16.31 17.23
N VAL A 225 -13.10 -15.44 18.07
CA VAL A 225 -12.61 -14.08 18.25
C VAL A 225 -12.01 -13.94 19.65
N LEU A 226 -10.75 -13.52 19.71
CA LEU A 226 -10.04 -13.25 20.95
C LEU A 226 -9.99 -11.72 21.17
N PRO A 227 -10.64 -11.20 22.23
CA PRO A 227 -10.70 -9.77 22.47
C PRO A 227 -9.34 -9.25 22.94
N SER A 228 -8.73 -8.38 22.16
CA SER A 228 -7.40 -7.81 22.39
C SER A 228 -7.45 -6.46 23.07
N ALA A 229 -6.47 -6.19 23.93
CA ALA A 229 -6.31 -4.90 24.60
C ALA A 229 -5.93 -3.80 23.59
N ALA A 230 -6.62 -2.67 23.67
CA ALA A 230 -6.26 -1.48 22.93
C ALA A 230 -4.92 -0.90 23.43
N PRO A 231 -4.19 -0.11 22.60
CA PRO A 231 -2.92 0.49 23.04
C PRO A 231 -3.00 1.29 24.34
N GLN A 232 -4.15 1.89 24.63
CA GLN A 232 -4.38 2.65 25.87
C GLN A 232 -4.60 1.78 27.11
N GLU A 233 -4.79 0.47 26.93
CA GLU A 233 -5.10 -0.50 27.97
C GLU A 233 -3.87 -1.29 28.42
N ARG A 234 -2.68 -0.99 27.90
CA ARG A 234 -1.39 -1.58 28.26
C ARG A 234 -0.27 -0.56 28.27
N ASN A 235 0.85 -0.88 28.90
CA ASN A 235 2.06 -0.13 28.77
C ASN A 235 2.75 -0.43 27.44
N ASP A 236 3.34 0.58 26.83
CA ASP A 236 4.15 0.44 25.62
C ASP A 236 5.03 1.69 25.44
N PHE A 237 5.80 1.73 24.37
CA PHE A 237 6.45 2.93 23.89
C PHE A 237 6.40 2.98 22.35
N GLY A 238 6.30 4.20 21.83
CA GLY A 238 6.15 4.45 20.40
C GLY A 238 7.34 5.18 19.83
N ALA A 239 7.67 4.84 18.60
CA ALA A 239 8.59 5.61 17.77
C ALA A 239 8.17 5.45 16.30
N GLY A 240 8.34 6.48 15.51
CA GLY A 240 8.27 6.31 14.05
C GLY A 240 9.43 5.43 13.58
N ARG A 241 9.25 4.82 12.43
CA ARG A 241 10.23 3.86 11.88
C ARG A 241 11.64 4.45 11.77
N THR A 242 11.73 5.74 11.54
CA THR A 242 12.99 6.44 11.21
C THR A 242 13.10 7.81 11.83
N ASP A 243 12.09 8.28 12.57
CA ASP A 243 12.19 9.55 13.29
C ASP A 243 13.13 9.44 14.50
N ASN A 244 13.44 10.60 15.09
CA ASN A 244 14.32 10.72 16.22
C ASN A 244 13.58 10.86 17.55
N ILE A 245 12.26 10.54 17.58
CA ILE A 245 11.42 10.73 18.75
C ILE A 245 10.99 9.38 19.32
N LEU A 246 11.11 9.23 20.65
CA LEU A 246 10.52 8.15 21.44
C LEU A 246 9.45 8.73 22.36
N VAL A 247 8.29 8.12 22.34
CA VAL A 247 7.14 8.56 23.14
C VAL A 247 6.74 7.45 24.12
N PRO A 248 6.67 7.71 25.43
CA PRO A 248 6.11 6.76 26.37
C PRO A 248 4.60 6.62 26.15
N MET A 249 4.10 5.41 26.26
CA MET A 249 2.69 5.07 26.14
C MET A 249 2.23 4.35 27.43
N PRO A 250 2.08 5.10 28.53
CA PRO A 250 1.63 4.49 29.78
C PRO A 250 0.17 4.03 29.65
N LYS A 251 -0.16 2.91 30.28
CA LYS A 251 -1.53 2.40 30.41
C LYS A 251 -2.45 3.50 30.97
N ALA A 252 -3.50 3.84 30.24
CA ALA A 252 -4.44 4.88 30.60
C ALA A 252 -5.79 4.34 31.11
N ALA A 253 -6.13 3.08 30.81
CA ALA A 253 -7.37 2.43 31.22
C ALA A 253 -7.15 0.93 31.48
N GLU A 254 -7.98 0.35 32.34
CA GLU A 254 -8.01 -1.11 32.49
C GLU A 254 -8.76 -1.77 31.32
N PRO A 255 -8.26 -2.89 30.79
CA PRO A 255 -9.00 -3.65 29.78
C PRO A 255 -10.38 -4.07 30.31
N PRO A 256 -11.45 -3.98 29.54
CA PRO A 256 -12.78 -4.37 30.00
C PRO A 256 -12.97 -5.90 29.96
N GLY A 257 -13.68 -6.47 30.96
CA GLY A 257 -14.08 -7.89 30.96
C GLY A 257 -12.91 -8.86 30.81
N ASP A 258 -12.99 -9.75 29.81
CA ASP A 258 -12.01 -10.81 29.55
C ASP A 258 -10.94 -10.40 28.51
N VAL A 259 -10.85 -9.13 28.18
CA VAL A 259 -9.83 -8.59 27.25
C VAL A 259 -8.44 -8.80 27.82
N LYS A 260 -7.51 -9.29 26.97
CA LYS A 260 -6.10 -9.52 27.29
C LYS A 260 -5.20 -8.89 26.26
N THR A 261 -3.94 -8.66 26.62
CA THR A 261 -2.92 -8.34 25.62
C THR A 261 -2.60 -9.57 24.78
N GLU A 262 -2.16 -9.39 23.56
CA GLU A 262 -1.73 -10.51 22.71
C GLU A 262 -0.56 -11.27 23.36
N TYR A 263 0.32 -10.57 24.07
CA TYR A 263 1.41 -11.22 24.81
C TYR A 263 0.90 -12.21 25.83
N ASP A 264 -0.09 -11.82 26.64
CA ASP A 264 -0.69 -12.69 27.64
C ASP A 264 -1.42 -13.88 27.01
N MET A 265 -2.17 -13.62 25.90
CA MET A 265 -2.86 -14.70 25.16
C MET A 265 -1.89 -15.73 24.63
N PHE A 266 -0.79 -15.29 23.99
CA PHE A 266 0.20 -16.21 23.44
C PHE A 266 1.05 -16.87 24.53
N SER A 267 1.29 -16.21 25.67
CA SER A 267 1.95 -16.81 26.84
C SER A 267 1.11 -17.92 27.45
N ASP A 268 -0.21 -17.71 27.60
CA ASP A 268 -1.15 -18.74 28.07
C ASP A 268 -1.18 -19.95 27.12
N LEU A 269 -1.17 -19.69 25.80
CA LEU A 269 -1.11 -20.73 24.79
C LEU A 269 0.22 -21.50 24.86
N ALA A 270 1.35 -20.80 24.94
CA ALA A 270 2.68 -21.40 25.06
C ALA A 270 2.79 -22.28 26.32
N GLN A 271 2.20 -21.84 27.44
CA GLN A 271 2.14 -22.65 28.66
C GLN A 271 1.40 -23.96 28.44
N ARG A 272 0.24 -23.93 27.77
CA ARG A 272 -0.55 -25.14 27.47
C ARG A 272 0.17 -26.08 26.50
N MET A 273 0.99 -25.51 25.60
CA MET A 273 1.81 -26.25 24.64
C MET A 273 3.14 -26.74 25.22
N GLY A 274 3.50 -26.36 26.46
CA GLY A 274 4.77 -26.71 27.09
C GLY A 274 5.99 -25.98 26.49
N THR A 275 5.78 -24.81 25.87
CA THR A 275 6.82 -23.98 25.21
C THR A 275 6.98 -22.60 25.87
N TRP A 276 6.46 -22.44 27.10
CA TRP A 276 6.43 -21.15 27.79
C TRP A 276 7.81 -20.52 27.95
N ASP A 277 8.80 -21.29 28.42
CA ASP A 277 10.16 -20.78 28.61
C ASP A 277 10.80 -20.31 27.28
N ALA A 278 10.54 -21.02 26.18
CA ALA A 278 11.06 -20.66 24.86
C ALA A 278 10.38 -19.42 24.27
N PHE A 279 9.11 -19.19 24.62
CA PHE A 279 8.36 -18.02 24.13
C PHE A 279 8.65 -16.77 24.95
N THR A 280 8.69 -16.90 26.30
CA THR A 280 8.76 -15.75 27.19
C THR A 280 10.18 -15.41 27.62
N GLU A 281 11.14 -16.34 27.53
CA GLU A 281 12.49 -16.24 28.13
C GLU A 281 12.43 -15.89 29.64
N GLY A 282 11.29 -16.17 30.29
CA GLY A 282 11.05 -15.88 31.70
C GLY A 282 10.55 -14.47 31.99
N TYR A 283 10.31 -13.64 30.98
CA TYR A 283 9.74 -12.29 31.13
C TYR A 283 8.23 -12.31 30.97
N ASP A 284 7.56 -11.43 31.72
CA ASP A 284 6.21 -10.94 31.42
C ASP A 284 6.27 -9.74 30.48
N GLU A 285 5.14 -9.13 30.14
CA GLU A 285 5.07 -7.99 29.22
C GLU A 285 5.92 -6.80 29.72
N GLU A 286 5.81 -6.45 30.99
CA GLU A 286 6.61 -5.36 31.59
C GLU A 286 8.11 -5.71 31.61
N GLY A 287 8.45 -6.95 31.91
CA GLY A 287 9.82 -7.45 31.85
C GLY A 287 10.44 -7.31 30.45
N TRP A 288 9.68 -7.64 29.41
CA TRP A 288 10.13 -7.44 28.01
C TRP A 288 10.32 -5.97 27.68
N LEU A 289 9.39 -5.10 28.06
CA LEU A 289 9.53 -3.66 27.80
C LEU A 289 10.78 -3.08 28.47
N ARG A 290 11.05 -3.45 29.72
CA ARG A 290 12.27 -3.04 30.45
C ARG A 290 13.54 -3.63 29.83
N HIS A 291 13.50 -4.88 29.40
CA HIS A 291 14.62 -5.52 28.73
C HIS A 291 14.97 -4.83 27.41
N LEU A 292 13.98 -4.59 26.53
CA LEU A 292 14.14 -3.86 25.27
C LEU A 292 14.61 -2.42 25.49
N TRP A 293 14.11 -1.75 26.55
CA TRP A 293 14.55 -0.43 26.88
C TRP A 293 16.02 -0.41 27.31
N ALA A 294 16.45 -1.35 28.15
CA ALA A 294 17.85 -1.47 28.56
C ALA A 294 18.79 -1.70 27.37
N GLN A 295 18.42 -2.60 26.45
CA GLN A 295 19.17 -2.80 25.20
C GLN A 295 19.20 -1.53 24.34
N THR A 296 18.08 -0.82 24.24
CA THR A 296 18.01 0.45 23.52
C THR A 296 18.89 1.52 24.14
N GLN A 297 18.97 1.58 25.48
CA GLN A 297 19.89 2.47 26.19
C GLN A 297 21.36 2.15 25.87
N GLU A 298 21.76 0.89 25.83
CA GLU A 298 23.10 0.47 25.46
C GLU A 298 23.44 0.87 24.02
N ILE A 299 22.53 0.63 23.07
CA ILE A 299 22.69 1.04 21.67
C ILE A 299 22.84 2.56 21.56
N ALA A 300 21.96 3.31 22.18
CA ALA A 300 21.97 4.77 22.15
C ALA A 300 23.25 5.35 22.79
N ALA A 301 23.67 4.82 23.94
CA ALA A 301 24.89 5.23 24.62
C ALA A 301 26.14 5.01 23.77
N ALA A 302 26.20 3.91 23.01
CA ALA A 302 27.29 3.64 22.06
C ALA A 302 27.36 4.68 20.92
N HIS A 303 26.27 5.39 20.66
CA HIS A 303 26.19 6.49 19.68
C HIS A 303 26.27 7.88 20.33
N GLY A 304 26.55 7.95 21.65
CA GLY A 304 26.66 9.21 22.38
C GLY A 304 25.33 9.84 22.80
N GLU A 305 24.23 9.08 22.73
CA GLU A 305 22.86 9.52 23.05
C GLU A 305 22.35 8.81 24.32
N PRO A 306 22.66 9.28 25.54
CA PRO A 306 22.18 8.63 26.75
C PRO A 306 20.66 8.82 26.91
N LEU A 307 19.95 7.72 27.09
CA LEU A 307 18.51 7.72 27.36
C LEU A 307 18.22 7.73 28.87
N PRO A 308 17.08 8.27 29.31
CA PRO A 308 16.65 8.20 30.72
C PRO A 308 16.42 6.73 31.14
N ASP A 309 16.35 6.49 32.44
CA ASP A 309 15.87 5.21 32.94
C ASP A 309 14.40 4.99 32.60
N TRP A 310 13.97 3.72 32.63
CA TRP A 310 12.62 3.31 32.24
C TRP A 310 11.52 4.04 33.02
N ASP A 311 11.66 4.16 34.34
CA ASP A 311 10.61 4.73 35.18
C ASP A 311 10.44 6.23 34.91
N ARG A 312 11.54 6.92 34.68
CA ARG A 312 11.52 8.34 34.27
C ARG A 312 10.92 8.52 32.87
N PHE A 313 11.30 7.66 31.92
CA PHE A 313 10.73 7.71 30.59
C PHE A 313 9.21 7.49 30.63
N MET A 314 8.75 6.44 31.31
CA MET A 314 7.32 6.13 31.43
C MET A 314 6.53 7.17 32.25
N ALA A 315 7.20 8.00 33.06
CA ALA A 315 6.56 9.11 33.75
C ALA A 315 6.19 10.29 32.82
N GLY A 316 6.56 10.25 31.54
CA GLY A 316 6.13 11.20 30.54
C GLY A 316 7.24 11.98 29.82
N ASP A 317 8.51 11.61 30.01
CA ASP A 317 9.62 12.26 29.31
C ASP A 317 9.65 11.79 27.84
N ILE A 318 9.23 12.65 26.91
CA ILE A 318 9.47 12.42 25.49
C ILE A 318 10.96 12.55 25.22
N VAL A 319 11.54 11.54 24.60
CA VAL A 319 12.94 11.56 24.20
C VAL A 319 13.05 12.02 22.75
N GLU A 320 13.77 13.10 22.53
CA GLU A 320 14.17 13.56 21.21
C GLU A 320 15.69 13.37 21.06
N LEU A 321 16.08 12.47 20.14
CA LEU A 321 17.49 12.23 19.85
C LEU A 321 18.05 13.36 19.02
N SER A 322 19.25 13.80 19.37
CA SER A 322 20.02 14.70 18.54
C SER A 322 20.61 13.93 17.35
N ASP A 323 20.59 14.51 16.17
CA ASP A 323 21.36 13.99 15.05
C ASP A 323 22.38 15.04 14.59
N PRO A 324 23.64 14.88 14.98
CA PRO A 324 24.68 15.82 14.60
C PRO A 324 25.09 15.71 13.12
N ARG A 325 24.56 14.73 12.39
CA ARG A 325 24.91 14.55 10.97
C ARG A 325 24.41 15.72 10.14
N PRO A 326 25.19 16.21 9.19
CA PRO A 326 24.73 17.23 8.25
C PRO A 326 23.54 16.67 7.43
N LYS A 327 22.61 17.54 7.05
CA LYS A 327 21.53 17.17 6.13
C LYS A 327 22.14 16.55 4.89
N GLN A 328 21.82 15.30 4.63
CA GLN A 328 22.34 14.55 3.49
C GLN A 328 21.41 14.70 2.29
N VAL A 329 22.00 14.86 1.14
CA VAL A 329 21.28 14.72 -0.14
C VAL A 329 21.28 13.24 -0.51
N PHE A 330 20.13 12.71 -0.85
CA PHE A 330 19.99 11.32 -1.25
C PHE A 330 20.94 10.98 -2.40
N LEU A 331 21.77 9.94 -2.23
CA LEU A 331 22.80 9.49 -3.17
C LEU A 331 23.92 10.50 -3.51
N ALA A 332 24.14 11.50 -2.66
CA ALA A 332 25.26 12.44 -2.87
C ALA A 332 26.62 11.74 -2.77
N ASP A 333 26.79 10.80 -1.84
CA ASP A 333 28.03 10.04 -1.66
C ASP A 333 28.31 9.15 -2.88
N PHE A 334 27.28 8.47 -3.41
CA PHE A 334 27.39 7.72 -4.66
C PHE A 334 27.79 8.62 -5.84
N ARG A 335 27.20 9.81 -5.93
CA ARG A 335 27.58 10.77 -6.97
C ARG A 335 29.01 11.29 -6.83
N ALA A 336 29.47 11.49 -5.60
CA ALA A 336 30.82 11.96 -5.33
C ALA A 336 31.89 10.91 -5.64
N ASP A 337 31.62 9.66 -5.27
CA ASP A 337 32.53 8.52 -5.49
C ASP A 337 31.71 7.21 -5.60
N PRO A 338 31.32 6.79 -6.81
CA PRO A 338 30.52 5.59 -7.01
C PRO A 338 31.27 4.28 -6.71
N GLU A 339 32.59 4.29 -6.72
CA GLU A 339 33.39 3.11 -6.39
C GLU A 339 33.45 2.88 -4.87
N ALA A 340 33.60 3.96 -4.09
CA ALA A 340 33.58 3.90 -2.64
C ALA A 340 32.17 3.71 -2.06
N ASN A 341 31.15 4.16 -2.76
CA ASN A 341 29.75 4.14 -2.32
C ASN A 341 28.83 3.46 -3.36
N PRO A 342 29.11 2.20 -3.76
CA PRO A 342 28.36 1.54 -4.82
C PRO A 342 26.88 1.35 -4.46
N ARG A 343 26.03 1.23 -5.47
CA ARG A 343 24.65 0.82 -5.28
C ARG A 343 24.57 -0.67 -4.91
N GLN A 344 23.50 -1.04 -4.23
CA GLN A 344 23.20 -2.45 -3.90
C GLN A 344 22.60 -3.18 -5.12
N THR A 345 23.24 -3.05 -6.26
CA THR A 345 22.89 -3.72 -7.51
C THR A 345 24.09 -4.58 -7.93
N PRO A 346 23.90 -5.62 -8.76
CA PRO A 346 25.01 -6.44 -9.26
C PRO A 346 26.15 -5.64 -9.90
N SER A 347 25.82 -4.54 -10.60
CA SER A 347 26.81 -3.66 -11.24
C SER A 347 27.44 -2.64 -10.29
N GLY A 348 26.91 -2.43 -9.10
CA GLY A 348 27.25 -1.31 -8.22
C GLY A 348 26.76 0.05 -8.72
N LYS A 349 26.04 0.12 -9.85
CA LYS A 349 25.52 1.32 -10.49
C LYS A 349 24.00 1.33 -10.54
N ILE A 350 23.42 2.38 -11.10
CA ILE A 350 21.99 2.45 -11.42
C ILE A 350 21.75 1.62 -12.68
N GLU A 351 20.91 0.58 -12.58
CA GLU A 351 20.62 -0.31 -13.71
C GLU A 351 19.33 0.15 -14.42
N LEU A 352 19.49 0.74 -15.60
CA LEU A 352 18.36 1.08 -16.48
C LEU A 352 17.83 -0.14 -17.22
N PHE A 353 18.63 -1.18 -17.27
CA PHE A 353 18.26 -2.53 -17.61
C PHE A 353 18.89 -3.49 -16.56
N SER A 354 18.07 -4.32 -15.95
CA SER A 354 18.48 -5.32 -14.96
C SER A 354 18.53 -6.71 -15.60
N ASP A 355 19.73 -7.27 -15.76
CA ASP A 355 19.90 -8.63 -16.24
C ASP A 355 19.33 -9.66 -15.25
N THR A 356 19.31 -9.35 -13.95
CA THR A 356 18.68 -10.20 -12.93
C THR A 356 17.20 -10.34 -13.18
N VAL A 357 16.46 -9.21 -13.35
CA VAL A 357 15.04 -9.24 -13.61
C VAL A 357 14.73 -9.88 -14.98
N ALA A 358 15.52 -9.55 -15.99
CA ALA A 358 15.39 -10.17 -17.32
C ALA A 358 15.56 -11.70 -17.29
N SER A 359 16.42 -12.22 -16.38
CA SER A 359 16.63 -13.67 -16.24
C SER A 359 15.44 -14.44 -15.67
N PHE A 360 14.44 -13.75 -15.10
CA PHE A 360 13.20 -14.38 -14.64
C PHE A 360 12.24 -14.71 -15.79
N ASP A 361 12.50 -14.20 -16.99
CA ASP A 361 11.73 -14.43 -18.20
C ASP A 361 10.22 -14.11 -18.02
N LEU A 362 9.95 -13.00 -17.35
CA LEU A 362 8.59 -12.54 -17.08
C LEU A 362 8.05 -11.73 -18.29
N PRO A 363 6.88 -12.09 -18.84
CA PRO A 363 6.33 -11.43 -20.05
C PRO A 363 5.96 -9.96 -19.80
N ASP A 364 5.67 -9.60 -18.56
CA ASP A 364 5.23 -8.26 -18.13
C ASP A 364 6.37 -7.40 -17.56
N CYS A 365 7.60 -7.97 -17.41
CA CYS A 365 8.73 -7.28 -16.83
C CYS A 365 10.07 -7.68 -17.48
N PRO A 366 10.40 -7.12 -18.67
CA PRO A 366 11.53 -7.58 -19.49
C PRO A 366 12.91 -7.13 -19.00
N GLY A 367 13.02 -6.54 -17.82
CA GLY A 367 14.29 -6.07 -17.24
C GLY A 367 14.51 -4.55 -17.31
N HIS A 368 13.56 -3.80 -17.81
CA HIS A 368 13.54 -2.32 -17.80
C HIS A 368 12.12 -1.81 -17.54
N ALA A 369 11.97 -0.52 -17.23
CA ALA A 369 10.66 0.10 -17.14
C ALA A 369 9.92 -0.06 -18.46
N THR A 370 8.71 -0.62 -18.43
CA THR A 370 7.93 -0.94 -19.64
C THR A 370 6.46 -0.54 -19.46
N TRP A 371 5.80 -0.23 -20.57
CA TRP A 371 4.37 0.01 -20.59
C TRP A 371 3.61 -1.28 -20.85
N ASN A 372 2.77 -1.63 -19.89
CA ASN A 372 1.74 -2.63 -20.05
C ASN A 372 0.39 -1.92 -19.85
N SER A 373 -0.56 -2.15 -20.75
CA SER A 373 -1.90 -1.59 -20.61
C SER A 373 -2.58 -2.23 -19.39
N PRO A 374 -3.12 -1.45 -18.46
CA PRO A 374 -3.90 -2.03 -17.36
C PRO A 374 -5.04 -2.92 -17.87
N ARG A 375 -5.37 -3.97 -17.12
CA ARG A 375 -6.43 -4.93 -17.48
C ARG A 375 -7.79 -4.25 -17.57
N GLU A 376 -8.03 -3.28 -16.68
CA GLU A 376 -9.20 -2.42 -16.69
C GLU A 376 -8.73 -0.97 -16.86
N HIS A 377 -8.69 -0.49 -18.09
CA HIS A 377 -8.09 0.81 -18.41
C HIS A 377 -9.16 1.84 -18.75
N ALA A 378 -9.04 3.04 -18.19
CA ALA A 378 -10.00 4.13 -18.41
C ALA A 378 -10.17 4.55 -19.88
N ALA A 379 -9.14 4.39 -20.74
CA ALA A 379 -9.26 4.62 -22.17
C ALA A 379 -9.91 3.44 -22.94
N GLN A 380 -10.08 2.29 -22.31
CA GLN A 380 -10.75 1.10 -22.84
C GLN A 380 -12.11 0.90 -22.20
N ILE A 381 -12.74 1.98 -21.76
CA ILE A 381 -14.07 2.00 -21.15
C ILE A 381 -15.03 1.15 -21.98
N THR A 382 -15.60 0.12 -21.35
CA THR A 382 -16.64 -0.68 -21.97
C THR A 382 -17.97 0.04 -21.88
N ALA A 383 -18.86 -0.18 -22.84
CA ALA A 383 -20.22 0.37 -22.77
C ALA A 383 -20.99 -0.13 -21.52
N ARG A 384 -20.54 -1.24 -20.91
CA ARG A 384 -21.17 -1.85 -19.73
C ARG A 384 -20.67 -1.23 -18.41
N PHE A 385 -19.39 -0.86 -18.34
CA PHE A 385 -18.77 -0.26 -17.16
C PHE A 385 -17.99 0.98 -17.58
N PRO A 386 -18.70 2.12 -17.73
CA PRO A 386 -18.17 3.30 -18.39
C PRO A 386 -17.33 4.21 -17.49
N LEU A 387 -17.17 3.89 -16.21
CA LEU A 387 -16.43 4.71 -15.27
C LEU A 387 -15.21 3.97 -14.73
N ALA A 388 -14.07 4.67 -14.66
CA ALA A 388 -12.91 4.20 -13.91
C ALA A 388 -13.12 4.48 -12.42
N LEU A 389 -12.95 3.46 -11.57
CA LEU A 389 -12.97 3.63 -10.12
C LEU A 389 -11.56 3.90 -9.59
N ILE A 390 -11.42 4.99 -8.85
CA ILE A 390 -10.24 5.27 -8.03
C ILE A 390 -10.64 5.20 -6.56
N SER A 391 -9.76 4.67 -5.74
CA SER A 391 -9.94 4.62 -4.29
C SER A 391 -8.71 5.21 -3.59
N GLY A 392 -8.93 5.99 -2.54
CA GLY A 392 -7.87 6.63 -1.76
C GLY A 392 -8.20 6.67 -0.28
N GLN A 393 -7.23 7.11 0.54
CA GLN A 393 -7.42 7.23 1.99
C GLN A 393 -8.27 8.47 2.30
N PRO A 394 -9.32 8.34 3.13
CA PRO A 394 -10.09 9.49 3.59
C PRO A 394 -9.28 10.34 4.59
N GLY A 395 -9.61 11.63 4.68
CA GLY A 395 -8.98 12.55 5.63
C GLY A 395 -9.42 12.37 7.09
N THR A 396 -10.44 11.57 7.34
CA THR A 396 -11.08 11.43 8.66
C THR A 396 -10.67 10.21 9.45
N ARG A 397 -9.93 9.28 8.83
CA ARG A 397 -9.45 8.03 9.45
C ARG A 397 -8.24 7.48 8.71
N LEU A 398 -7.53 6.55 9.33
CA LEU A 398 -6.46 5.79 8.71
C LEU A 398 -6.95 4.37 8.38
N HIS A 399 -6.99 4.03 7.09
CA HIS A 399 -7.54 2.75 6.62
C HIS A 399 -8.97 2.53 7.14
N SER A 400 -9.22 1.42 7.84
CA SER A 400 -10.51 1.11 8.49
C SER A 400 -10.55 1.47 9.99
N GLN A 401 -9.47 2.04 10.53
CA GLN A 401 -9.40 2.40 11.95
C GLN A 401 -10.35 3.57 12.23
N TYR A 402 -11.18 3.41 13.26
CA TYR A 402 -12.17 4.41 13.65
C TYR A 402 -13.18 4.79 12.55
N ASP A 403 -13.53 3.85 11.65
CA ASP A 403 -14.61 4.07 10.71
C ASP A 403 -15.95 4.33 11.43
N ASN A 404 -16.12 3.73 12.61
CA ASN A 404 -17.20 3.98 13.57
C ASN A 404 -17.00 5.27 14.42
N GLY A 405 -15.92 6.00 14.23
CA GLY A 405 -15.62 7.22 14.98
C GLY A 405 -16.40 8.44 14.49
N HIS A 406 -16.62 9.41 15.37
CA HIS A 406 -17.42 10.60 15.09
C HIS A 406 -17.01 11.35 13.81
N PHE A 407 -15.70 11.53 13.57
CA PHE A 407 -15.22 12.22 12.37
C PHE A 407 -15.50 11.44 11.09
N SER A 408 -15.37 10.12 11.12
CA SER A 408 -15.69 9.28 9.96
C SER A 408 -17.20 9.32 9.68
N LEU A 409 -18.02 9.14 10.71
CA LEU A 409 -19.47 9.14 10.58
C LEU A 409 -20.04 10.50 10.12
N SER A 410 -19.41 11.62 10.49
CA SER A 410 -19.87 12.96 10.08
C SER A 410 -19.71 13.25 8.59
N GLU A 411 -18.81 12.54 7.89
CA GLU A 411 -18.59 12.70 6.45
C GLU A 411 -19.47 11.77 5.59
N LYS A 412 -20.10 10.76 6.21
CA LYS A 412 -20.95 9.80 5.50
C LYS A 412 -22.26 10.45 5.03
N ILE A 413 -22.72 10.04 3.86
CA ILE A 413 -24.00 10.47 3.28
C ILE A 413 -25.01 9.33 3.49
N GLN A 414 -26.09 9.60 4.20
CA GLN A 414 -27.09 8.60 4.58
C GLN A 414 -26.47 7.34 5.23
N GLY A 415 -25.39 7.53 6.03
CA GLY A 415 -24.64 6.46 6.70
C GLY A 415 -23.68 5.67 5.80
N ARG A 416 -23.47 6.04 4.55
CA ARG A 416 -22.61 5.38 3.58
C ARG A 416 -21.41 6.24 3.21
N GLU A 417 -20.35 5.56 2.77
CA GLU A 417 -19.18 6.24 2.25
C GLU A 417 -19.55 7.13 1.05
N PRO A 418 -19.06 8.37 0.98
CA PRO A 418 -19.33 9.21 -0.17
C PRO A 418 -18.54 8.75 -1.41
N VAL A 419 -19.22 8.70 -2.55
CA VAL A 419 -18.58 8.56 -3.87
C VAL A 419 -18.62 9.90 -4.60
N LEU A 420 -17.45 10.37 -5.05
CA LEU A 420 -17.34 11.58 -5.84
C LEU A 420 -17.64 11.28 -7.30
N ILE A 421 -18.54 12.05 -7.89
CA ILE A 421 -19.00 11.87 -9.28
C ILE A 421 -18.98 13.23 -9.97
N HIS A 422 -18.43 13.28 -11.20
CA HIS A 422 -18.42 14.50 -11.98
C HIS A 422 -19.84 14.92 -12.36
N PRO A 423 -20.21 16.24 -12.36
CA PRO A 423 -21.57 16.72 -12.67
C PRO A 423 -22.14 16.21 -14.00
N LYS A 424 -21.31 16.04 -15.02
CA LYS A 424 -21.74 15.47 -16.30
C LYS A 424 -22.14 14.00 -16.17
N ASP A 425 -21.31 13.19 -15.49
CA ASP A 425 -21.57 11.76 -15.31
C ASP A 425 -22.79 11.52 -14.41
N ALA A 426 -23.00 12.39 -13.42
CA ALA A 426 -24.17 12.40 -12.56
C ALA A 426 -25.44 12.77 -13.34
N ALA A 427 -25.39 13.82 -14.16
CA ALA A 427 -26.52 14.26 -14.99
C ALA A 427 -26.94 13.19 -16.02
N ASP A 428 -25.97 12.52 -16.65
CA ASP A 428 -26.21 11.43 -17.63
C ASP A 428 -26.91 10.21 -16.97
N ARG A 429 -26.92 10.13 -15.61
CA ARG A 429 -27.51 9.05 -14.80
C ARG A 429 -28.67 9.52 -13.91
N GLU A 430 -29.11 10.76 -14.05
CA GLU A 430 -30.15 11.39 -13.23
C GLU A 430 -29.86 11.33 -11.71
N ILE A 431 -28.56 11.40 -11.33
CA ILE A 431 -28.08 11.40 -9.94
C ILE A 431 -27.95 12.85 -9.45
N LEU A 432 -28.49 13.12 -8.27
CA LEU A 432 -28.37 14.40 -7.57
C LEU A 432 -27.36 14.27 -6.40
N ASP A 433 -26.79 15.41 -5.98
CA ASP A 433 -25.96 15.46 -4.79
C ASP A 433 -26.74 15.00 -3.56
N GLY A 434 -26.15 14.09 -2.77
CA GLY A 434 -26.79 13.47 -1.61
C GLY A 434 -27.66 12.25 -1.89
N ASP A 435 -27.87 11.88 -3.15
CA ASP A 435 -28.62 10.65 -3.49
C ASP A 435 -27.86 9.40 -3.02
N LEU A 436 -28.63 8.37 -2.68
CA LEU A 436 -28.06 7.02 -2.54
C LEU A 436 -27.88 6.42 -3.92
N VAL A 437 -26.70 5.86 -4.16
CA VAL A 437 -26.33 5.23 -5.43
C VAL A 437 -25.80 3.82 -5.22
N GLU A 438 -25.97 2.97 -6.23
CA GLU A 438 -25.36 1.64 -6.30
C GLU A 438 -24.24 1.66 -7.34
N LEU A 439 -23.02 1.33 -6.89
CA LEU A 439 -21.87 1.07 -7.74
C LEU A 439 -21.79 -0.42 -8.00
N PHE A 440 -21.48 -0.82 -9.23
CA PHE A 440 -21.46 -2.24 -9.57
C PHE A 440 -20.53 -2.58 -10.74
N ASN A 441 -20.10 -3.83 -10.77
CA ASN A 441 -19.47 -4.50 -11.92
C ASN A 441 -19.74 -6.02 -11.83
N ASP A 442 -18.94 -6.84 -12.57
CA ASP A 442 -19.12 -8.29 -12.58
C ASP A 442 -18.71 -8.98 -11.26
N ARG A 443 -17.97 -8.30 -10.37
CA ARG A 443 -17.49 -8.85 -9.09
C ARG A 443 -18.45 -8.62 -7.93
N GLY A 444 -19.15 -7.50 -7.93
CA GLY A 444 -20.04 -7.17 -6.83
C GLY A 444 -20.74 -5.83 -6.96
N ARG A 445 -21.36 -5.43 -5.85
CA ARG A 445 -22.15 -4.20 -5.73
C ARG A 445 -21.92 -3.56 -4.38
N CYS A 446 -21.93 -2.22 -4.31
CA CYS A 446 -22.01 -1.51 -3.04
C CYS A 446 -22.90 -0.28 -3.12
N LEU A 447 -23.48 0.09 -1.98
CA LEU A 447 -24.22 1.35 -1.82
C LEU A 447 -23.29 2.44 -1.33
N ALA A 448 -23.38 3.63 -1.90
CA ALA A 448 -22.65 4.82 -1.49
C ALA A 448 -23.52 6.07 -1.56
N GLY A 449 -23.13 7.13 -0.88
CA GLY A 449 -23.79 8.42 -1.02
C GLY A 449 -23.14 9.26 -2.12
N ALA A 450 -23.90 9.79 -3.05
CA ALA A 450 -23.38 10.61 -4.13
C ALA A 450 -22.92 11.99 -3.64
N ARG A 451 -21.68 12.37 -3.98
CA ARG A 451 -21.18 13.74 -3.87
C ARG A 451 -20.82 14.23 -5.27
N VAL A 452 -21.63 15.12 -5.79
CA VAL A 452 -21.46 15.67 -7.14
C VAL A 452 -20.46 16.83 -7.09
N THR A 453 -19.30 16.68 -7.77
CA THR A 453 -18.19 17.65 -7.70
C THR A 453 -17.36 17.66 -8.97
N GLU A 454 -16.76 18.81 -9.29
CA GLU A 454 -15.77 18.97 -10.37
C GLU A 454 -14.35 18.51 -9.98
N ASP A 455 -14.15 18.04 -8.74
CA ASP A 455 -12.84 17.57 -8.26
C ASP A 455 -12.40 16.23 -8.86
N VAL A 456 -13.30 15.54 -9.57
CA VAL A 456 -13.02 14.33 -10.34
C VAL A 456 -13.21 14.56 -11.82
N MET A 457 -12.48 13.82 -12.66
CA MET A 457 -12.60 13.91 -14.11
C MET A 457 -13.91 13.26 -14.58
N VAL A 458 -14.43 13.73 -15.73
CA VAL A 458 -15.48 13.01 -16.47
C VAL A 458 -15.00 11.59 -16.79
N GLY A 459 -15.83 10.59 -16.51
CA GLY A 459 -15.51 9.18 -16.71
C GLY A 459 -14.73 8.55 -15.54
N VAL A 460 -14.57 9.26 -14.41
CA VAL A 460 -13.91 8.78 -13.20
C VAL A 460 -14.82 8.94 -11.99
N ALA A 461 -14.94 7.88 -11.21
CA ALA A 461 -15.56 7.92 -9.88
C ALA A 461 -14.49 7.71 -8.81
N PHE A 462 -14.63 8.40 -7.68
CA PHE A 462 -13.70 8.26 -6.56
C PHE A 462 -14.46 7.83 -5.30
N LEU A 463 -14.17 6.65 -4.78
CA LEU A 463 -14.77 6.10 -3.56
C LEU A 463 -13.67 5.88 -2.52
N TRP A 464 -13.83 6.49 -1.35
CA TRP A 464 -12.85 6.35 -0.27
C TRP A 464 -12.74 4.91 0.23
N THR A 465 -11.51 4.48 0.52
CA THR A 465 -11.28 3.18 1.16
C THR A 465 -11.56 3.24 2.66
N GLY A 466 -11.74 2.09 3.29
CA GLY A 466 -11.83 1.97 4.74
C GLY A 466 -13.22 1.84 5.33
N ALA A 467 -14.26 1.97 4.53
CA ALA A 467 -15.60 1.57 4.97
C ALA A 467 -15.60 0.08 5.37
N TRP A 468 -16.15 -0.24 6.53
CA TRP A 468 -16.26 -1.65 6.94
C TRP A 468 -17.21 -2.39 6.03
N TYR A 469 -16.82 -3.59 5.61
CA TYR A 469 -17.64 -4.45 4.75
C TYR A 469 -18.90 -4.91 5.46
N ASP A 470 -20.06 -4.59 4.89
CA ASP A 470 -21.39 -4.89 5.45
C ASP A 470 -22.28 -5.58 4.39
N PRO A 471 -22.06 -6.88 4.13
CA PRO A 471 -22.78 -7.60 3.09
C PRO A 471 -24.24 -7.80 3.46
N ASP A 472 -25.14 -7.52 2.50
CA ASP A 472 -26.55 -7.86 2.54
C ASP A 472 -26.74 -9.24 1.90
N PHE A 473 -26.82 -10.29 2.71
CA PHE A 473 -26.93 -11.66 2.22
C PHE A 473 -28.25 -11.98 1.53
N ASP A 474 -29.27 -11.14 1.72
CA ASP A 474 -30.58 -11.26 1.06
C ASP A 474 -30.63 -10.53 -0.28
N ALA A 475 -29.67 -9.63 -0.53
CA ALA A 475 -29.58 -8.90 -1.79
C ALA A 475 -28.81 -9.67 -2.87
N PRO A 476 -29.07 -9.38 -4.16
CA PRO A 476 -28.25 -9.94 -5.26
C PRO A 476 -26.77 -9.62 -5.08
N ASP A 477 -25.91 -10.61 -5.40
CA ASP A 477 -24.45 -10.51 -5.33
C ASP A 477 -23.93 -10.07 -3.94
N HIS A 478 -24.70 -10.31 -2.87
CA HIS A 478 -24.40 -9.92 -1.50
C HIS A 478 -23.91 -8.47 -1.40
N ARG A 479 -24.68 -7.56 -1.97
CA ARG A 479 -24.39 -6.14 -2.03
C ARG A 479 -23.88 -5.59 -0.70
N ASP A 480 -22.73 -4.91 -0.72
CA ASP A 480 -22.25 -4.16 0.44
C ASP A 480 -23.13 -2.93 0.71
N ARG A 481 -23.59 -2.77 1.95
CA ARG A 481 -24.51 -1.68 2.35
C ARG A 481 -23.79 -0.38 2.71
N HIS A 482 -22.47 -0.39 2.86
CA HIS A 482 -21.74 0.69 3.51
C HIS A 482 -20.78 1.48 2.60
N GLY A 483 -20.41 0.93 1.43
CA GLY A 483 -19.57 1.61 0.45
C GLY A 483 -18.11 1.16 0.49
N ASN A 484 -17.85 -0.13 0.71
CA ASN A 484 -16.50 -0.67 0.60
C ASN A 484 -16.12 -0.88 -0.88
N PRO A 485 -15.12 -0.14 -1.43
CA PRO A 485 -14.74 -0.26 -2.84
C PRO A 485 -14.18 -1.64 -3.23
N ASN A 486 -13.72 -2.41 -2.25
CA ASN A 486 -13.04 -3.69 -2.54
C ASN A 486 -13.98 -4.83 -2.91
N VAL A 487 -15.29 -4.65 -2.86
CA VAL A 487 -16.24 -5.54 -3.53
C VAL A 487 -16.22 -5.39 -5.05
N LEU A 488 -15.62 -4.30 -5.55
CA LEU A 488 -15.57 -3.92 -6.97
C LEU A 488 -14.18 -4.11 -7.60
N THR A 489 -13.12 -4.23 -6.79
CA THR A 489 -11.75 -4.38 -7.27
C THR A 489 -11.44 -5.84 -7.59
N HIS A 490 -10.57 -6.10 -8.57
CA HIS A 490 -10.21 -7.47 -8.93
C HIS A 490 -9.14 -8.04 -8.00
N ASP A 491 -9.27 -9.31 -7.64
CA ASP A 491 -8.32 -10.05 -6.81
C ASP A 491 -7.17 -10.62 -7.66
N LEU A 492 -6.36 -9.70 -8.19
CA LEU A 492 -5.20 -10.01 -9.02
C LEU A 492 -3.97 -9.28 -8.48
N ARG A 493 -2.81 -9.87 -8.72
CA ARG A 493 -1.52 -9.25 -8.46
C ARG A 493 -1.28 -8.08 -9.41
N THR A 494 -0.52 -7.08 -8.98
CA THR A 494 -0.09 -5.97 -9.84
C THR A 494 0.67 -6.46 -11.07
N SER A 495 1.56 -7.45 -10.90
CA SER A 495 2.33 -8.10 -11.96
C SER A 495 2.85 -9.47 -11.50
N GLU A 496 3.47 -10.23 -12.41
CA GLU A 496 4.23 -11.44 -12.04
C GLU A 496 5.50 -11.11 -11.25
N PHE A 497 6.01 -9.88 -11.34
CA PHE A 497 7.22 -9.43 -10.67
C PHE A 497 6.95 -8.90 -9.25
N SER A 498 6.17 -7.82 -9.11
CA SER A 498 5.97 -7.15 -7.81
C SER A 498 4.91 -7.81 -6.94
N GLN A 499 3.93 -8.47 -7.53
CA GLN A 499 2.91 -9.31 -6.90
C GLN A 499 2.14 -8.63 -5.74
N SER A 500 2.01 -7.31 -5.79
CA SER A 500 1.26 -6.52 -4.81
C SER A 500 -0.25 -6.56 -5.12
N PRO A 501 -1.14 -6.22 -4.19
CA PRO A 501 -2.57 -6.07 -4.48
C PRO A 501 -2.85 -4.92 -5.46
N ALA A 502 -3.63 -5.17 -6.53
CA ALA A 502 -3.97 -4.19 -7.56
C ALA A 502 -5.37 -3.59 -7.32
N SER A 503 -5.50 -2.74 -6.29
CA SER A 503 -6.79 -2.19 -5.84
C SER A 503 -7.21 -0.87 -6.52
N HIS A 504 -6.41 -0.34 -7.45
CA HIS A 504 -6.66 0.95 -8.11
C HIS A 504 -6.91 0.85 -9.63
N SER A 505 -7.27 -0.34 -10.11
CA SER A 505 -7.56 -0.59 -11.52
C SER A 505 -8.89 -1.31 -11.64
N ALA A 506 -10.01 -0.60 -11.50
CA ALA A 506 -11.33 -1.16 -11.63
C ALA A 506 -12.22 -0.31 -12.53
N GLN A 507 -13.12 -0.96 -13.30
CA GLN A 507 -14.19 -0.32 -14.03
C GLN A 507 -15.54 -0.65 -13.41
N ILE A 508 -16.42 0.33 -13.40
CA ILE A 508 -17.75 0.25 -12.77
C ILE A 508 -18.80 0.98 -13.60
N ASP A 509 -20.06 0.75 -13.29
CA ASP A 509 -21.13 1.72 -13.53
C ASP A 509 -21.81 2.12 -12.21
N ILE A 510 -22.54 3.23 -12.24
CA ILE A 510 -23.26 3.79 -11.10
C ILE A 510 -24.69 4.08 -11.52
N VAL A 511 -25.63 3.68 -10.71
CA VAL A 511 -27.06 4.01 -10.88
C VAL A 511 -27.63 4.59 -9.59
N ARG A 512 -28.66 5.43 -9.72
CA ARG A 512 -29.41 5.87 -8.55
C ARG A 512 -30.10 4.67 -7.92
N TYR A 513 -29.98 4.53 -6.60
CA TYR A 513 -30.63 3.46 -5.88
C TYR A 513 -32.10 3.82 -5.59
N GLU A 514 -33.03 2.96 -5.99
CA GLU A 514 -34.48 3.18 -5.87
C GLU A 514 -35.14 2.20 -4.90
N GLY A 515 -34.37 1.32 -4.25
CA GLY A 515 -34.90 0.37 -3.27
C GLY A 515 -35.17 1.00 -1.89
N ASP A 516 -35.70 0.18 -0.99
CA ASP A 516 -35.83 0.54 0.42
C ASP A 516 -34.41 0.74 0.99
N LEU A 517 -34.23 1.78 1.82
CA LEU A 517 -32.96 2.09 2.44
C LEU A 517 -32.60 1.01 3.46
N PRO A 518 -31.57 0.15 3.20
CA PRO A 518 -31.20 -0.87 4.17
C PRO A 518 -30.46 -0.24 5.36
N ASP A 519 -30.65 -0.81 6.54
CA ASP A 519 -29.86 -0.42 7.72
C ASP A 519 -28.39 -0.81 7.52
N VAL A 520 -27.50 0.02 8.02
CA VAL A 520 -26.05 -0.24 8.06
C VAL A 520 -25.75 -0.90 9.40
N LEU A 521 -25.20 -2.13 9.36
CA LEU A 521 -25.09 -2.99 10.54
C LEU A 521 -23.64 -3.25 11.01
N GLU A 522 -22.65 -2.86 10.25
CA GLU A 522 -21.24 -3.22 10.48
C GLU A 522 -20.68 -2.68 11.79
N HIS A 523 -21.21 -1.60 12.34
CA HIS A 523 -20.77 -1.03 13.62
C HIS A 523 -21.54 -1.60 14.84
N GLN A 524 -22.51 -2.46 14.61
CA GLN A 524 -23.28 -3.10 15.68
C GLN A 524 -22.57 -4.39 16.12
N PRO A 525 -22.59 -4.76 17.42
CA PRO A 525 -22.11 -6.06 17.84
C PRO A 525 -22.98 -7.18 17.25
N PRO A 526 -22.43 -8.38 17.01
CA PRO A 526 -23.22 -9.51 16.59
C PRO A 526 -24.26 -9.89 17.67
N GLU A 527 -25.35 -10.52 17.24
CA GLU A 527 -26.29 -11.10 18.19
C GLU A 527 -25.64 -12.32 18.88
N PHE A 528 -25.62 -12.29 20.20
CA PHE A 528 -25.15 -13.44 20.99
C PHE A 528 -26.31 -14.39 21.26
N ALA A 529 -26.10 -15.69 21.08
CA ALA A 529 -27.05 -16.68 21.51
C ALA A 529 -27.27 -16.56 23.03
N SER A 530 -28.51 -16.53 23.48
CA SER A 530 -28.82 -16.65 24.92
C SER A 530 -28.39 -18.06 25.39
N GLU A 531 -27.58 -18.15 26.46
CA GLU A 531 -27.26 -19.40 27.13
C GLU A 531 -28.49 -20.19 27.50
#